data_a60717b980296d485e0dccf5c4ac914f
#
_entry.id   a60717b980296d485e0dccf5c4ac914f
#
_cell.length_a   1.000
_cell.length_b   1.000
_cell.length_c   1.000
_cell.angle_alpha   90.00
_cell.angle_beta   90.00
_cell.angle_gamma   90.00
#
_symmetry.space_group_name_H-M   'P 1'
#
loop_
_entity.id
_entity.type
_entity.pdbx_description
1 polymer ?
#
loop_
_entity_poly.entity_id
_entity_poly.type
_entity_poly.pdbx_seq_one_letter_code
_entity_poly.pdbx_strand_id
1 'polypeptide(L)'
;MKISIIITAYNVDKFIERAVKSVLSQTYKNIEVVIVEDCSTDNTKDIIEQLAKEDNRIKIVYHEENKGAGWGRRNGIEASSGDYFITVDGDDWLDEDFIESLVRKAEETGADVVSGGITCNKEGGYWEATCYGDVVCDGEDKVLKFWGEKIVFMNNKIIKRELGIKVPYCTRRFIEDTPTIIPILWHANKVAYVSNVGYHYRDNANSLTHQANAFKYALYRGLCSLDLIDFFNKNDKSILEKLPIQSMLQQQLNIIKQCKPSVEELNKYISDWLEFSKRILL
;
A
#
# COMPACT_ATOMS: atom_id res chain seq x y z
N MET A 1 20.20 8.64 7.48
CA MET A 1 18.86 8.70 6.83
C MET A 1 17.80 8.52 7.92
N LYS A 2 16.73 9.32 7.95
CA LYS A 2 15.61 9.15 8.89
C LYS A 2 14.45 8.42 8.19
N ILE A 3 13.86 7.42 8.84
CA ILE A 3 12.73 6.66 8.30
C ILE A 3 11.46 6.99 9.08
N SER A 4 10.40 7.38 8.35
CA SER A 4 9.07 7.53 8.90
C SER A 4 8.26 6.25 8.69
N ILE A 5 7.82 5.63 9.77
CA ILE A 5 6.96 4.45 9.72
C ILE A 5 5.52 4.92 9.92
N ILE A 6 4.71 4.78 8.88
CA ILE A 6 3.31 5.23 8.85
C ILE A 6 2.43 4.03 9.17
N ILE A 7 1.72 4.05 10.28
CA ILE A 7 0.79 2.99 10.66
C ILE A 7 -0.64 3.50 10.47
N THR A 8 -1.44 2.79 9.66
CA THR A 8 -2.88 3.07 9.53
C THR A 8 -3.68 2.18 10.46
N ALA A 9 -4.55 2.76 11.29
CA ALA A 9 -5.28 2.04 12.31
C ALA A 9 -6.79 2.34 12.27
N TYR A 10 -7.61 1.29 12.10
CA TYR A 10 -9.05 1.33 12.19
C TYR A 10 -9.61 0.01 12.70
N ASN A 11 -10.16 0.00 13.90
CA ASN A 11 -10.75 -1.20 14.54
C ASN A 11 -9.79 -2.40 14.57
N VAL A 12 -8.59 -2.17 15.11
CA VAL A 12 -7.48 -3.13 15.19
C VAL A 12 -6.97 -3.31 16.63
N ASP A 13 -7.82 -3.11 17.63
CA ASP A 13 -7.47 -3.16 19.06
C ASP A 13 -6.71 -4.42 19.49
N LYS A 14 -7.00 -5.57 18.86
CA LYS A 14 -6.34 -6.85 19.12
C LYS A 14 -4.91 -6.95 18.55
N PHE A 15 -4.51 -6.06 17.66
CA PHE A 15 -3.31 -6.21 16.85
C PHE A 15 -2.36 -5.01 16.94
N ILE A 16 -2.91 -3.81 17.12
CA ILE A 16 -2.17 -2.55 17.02
C ILE A 16 -0.97 -2.48 17.99
N GLU A 17 -1.09 -3.03 19.19
CA GLU A 17 0.02 -3.05 20.14
C GLU A 17 1.22 -3.85 19.59
N ARG A 18 0.97 -5.02 18.97
CA ARG A 18 2.02 -5.82 18.32
C ARG A 18 2.63 -5.08 17.15
N ALA A 19 1.82 -4.46 16.29
CA ALA A 19 2.28 -3.68 15.15
C ALA A 19 3.23 -2.57 15.60
N VAL A 20 2.81 -1.73 16.56
CA VAL A 20 3.61 -0.62 17.10
C VAL A 20 4.88 -1.12 17.77
N LYS A 21 4.82 -2.15 18.60
CA LYS A 21 6.01 -2.73 19.25
C LYS A 21 7.01 -3.28 18.25
N SER A 22 6.57 -3.91 17.16
CA SER A 22 7.47 -4.44 16.13
C SER A 22 8.26 -3.34 15.41
N VAL A 23 7.67 -2.16 15.20
CA VAL A 23 8.37 -1.04 14.57
C VAL A 23 9.26 -0.29 15.57
N LEU A 24 8.91 -0.24 16.85
CA LEU A 24 9.73 0.39 17.89
C LEU A 24 10.96 -0.45 18.25
N SER A 25 10.89 -1.78 18.08
CA SER A 25 12.00 -2.72 18.35
C SER A 25 13.02 -2.81 17.23
N GLN A 26 12.79 -2.17 16.07
CA GLN A 26 13.70 -2.23 14.93
C GLN A 26 15.16 -1.94 15.32
N THR A 27 16.10 -2.70 14.73
CA THR A 27 17.55 -2.51 14.93
C THR A 27 18.01 -1.14 14.43
N TYR A 28 17.41 -0.64 13.36
CA TYR A 28 17.63 0.73 12.86
C TYR A 28 16.92 1.76 13.76
N LYS A 29 17.69 2.65 14.41
CA LYS A 29 17.19 3.53 15.49
C LYS A 29 16.72 4.90 15.05
N ASN A 30 17.16 5.40 13.87
CA ASN A 30 16.76 6.72 13.39
C ASN A 30 15.39 6.69 12.70
N ILE A 31 14.36 6.42 13.50
CA ILE A 31 12.97 6.29 13.06
C ILE A 31 12.06 7.28 13.76
N GLU A 32 10.96 7.62 13.14
CA GLU A 32 9.74 8.15 13.75
C GLU A 32 8.55 7.26 13.37
N VAL A 33 7.55 7.21 14.22
CA VAL A 33 6.32 6.45 13.99
C VAL A 33 5.15 7.42 13.91
N VAL A 34 4.45 7.46 12.78
CA VAL A 34 3.24 8.27 12.60
C VAL A 34 2.06 7.34 12.53
N ILE A 35 1.22 7.31 13.55
CA ILE A 35 0.02 6.48 13.58
C ILE A 35 -1.17 7.34 13.15
N VAL A 36 -1.88 6.91 12.10
CA VAL A 36 -3.11 7.56 11.67
C VAL A 36 -4.28 6.75 12.21
N GLU A 37 -4.95 7.32 13.20
CA GLU A 37 -6.16 6.78 13.81
C GLU A 37 -7.37 7.23 12.97
N ASP A 38 -8.03 6.27 12.29
CA ASP A 38 -9.05 6.53 11.27
C ASP A 38 -10.48 6.43 11.83
N CYS A 39 -10.73 7.06 13.01
CA CYS A 39 -12.01 7.12 13.69
C CYS A 39 -12.52 5.73 14.13
N SER A 40 -11.69 4.98 14.87
CA SER A 40 -12.02 3.66 15.41
C SER A 40 -13.17 3.72 16.43
N THR A 41 -13.95 2.64 16.47
CA THR A 41 -15.09 2.46 17.38
C THR A 41 -14.83 1.41 18.48
N ASP A 42 -13.67 0.75 18.43
CA ASP A 42 -13.17 -0.17 19.44
C ASP A 42 -12.10 0.49 20.33
N ASN A 43 -11.32 -0.29 21.08
CA ASN A 43 -10.29 0.23 21.98
C ASN A 43 -8.98 0.67 21.26
N THR A 44 -8.92 0.67 19.92
CA THR A 44 -7.71 1.00 19.15
C THR A 44 -7.13 2.35 19.56
N LYS A 45 -7.97 3.39 19.66
CA LYS A 45 -7.55 4.75 20.02
C LYS A 45 -6.88 4.80 21.39
N ASP A 46 -7.50 4.20 22.41
CA ASP A 46 -6.97 4.23 23.78
C ASP A 46 -5.61 3.54 23.88
N ILE A 47 -5.44 2.42 23.16
CA ILE A 47 -4.17 1.68 23.10
C ILE A 47 -3.08 2.54 22.43
N ILE A 48 -3.38 3.18 21.32
CA ILE A 48 -2.44 4.07 20.59
C ILE A 48 -2.01 5.24 21.49
N GLU A 49 -2.96 5.88 22.19
CA GLU A 49 -2.68 6.99 23.11
C GLU A 49 -1.79 6.57 24.29
N GLN A 50 -1.98 5.35 24.80
CA GLN A 50 -1.11 4.81 25.83
C GLN A 50 0.31 4.59 25.31
N LEU A 51 0.48 3.93 24.15
CA LEU A 51 1.79 3.70 23.56
C LEU A 51 2.54 4.99 23.23
N ALA A 52 1.83 6.04 22.81
CA ALA A 52 2.42 7.34 22.52
C ALA A 52 2.91 8.07 23.79
N LYS A 53 2.36 7.76 24.97
CA LYS A 53 2.88 8.29 26.27
C LYS A 53 4.16 7.56 26.70
N GLU A 54 4.34 6.31 26.24
CA GLU A 54 5.50 5.46 26.60
C GLU A 54 6.71 5.71 25.70
N ASP A 55 6.49 6.13 24.44
CA ASP A 55 7.57 6.35 23.46
C ASP A 55 7.39 7.65 22.67
N ASN A 56 8.33 8.57 22.83
CA ASN A 56 8.29 9.91 22.21
C ASN A 56 8.54 9.91 20.69
N ARG A 57 8.90 8.79 20.09
CA ARG A 57 9.01 8.64 18.64
C ARG A 57 7.64 8.54 17.96
N ILE A 58 6.56 8.30 18.73
CA ILE A 58 5.20 8.15 18.23
C ILE A 58 4.53 9.52 18.11
N LYS A 59 3.98 9.81 16.95
CA LYS A 59 3.08 10.91 16.65
C LYS A 59 1.74 10.36 16.19
N ILE A 60 0.63 10.89 16.68
CA ILE A 60 -0.72 10.48 16.27
C ILE A 60 -1.35 11.55 15.39
N VAL A 61 -2.00 11.12 14.32
CA VAL A 61 -2.87 11.91 13.45
C VAL A 61 -4.29 11.34 13.59
N TYR A 62 -5.26 12.15 13.95
CA TYR A 62 -6.65 11.73 14.12
C TYR A 62 -7.48 12.14 12.92
N HIS A 63 -8.32 11.23 12.44
CA HIS A 63 -9.41 11.55 11.52
C HIS A 63 -10.72 11.71 12.30
N GLU A 64 -11.54 12.68 11.90
CA GLU A 64 -12.87 12.92 12.48
C GLU A 64 -13.93 11.91 11.99
N GLU A 65 -13.64 11.25 10.87
CA GLU A 65 -14.45 10.20 10.27
C GLU A 65 -13.55 9.13 9.63
N ASN A 66 -14.06 7.91 9.43
CA ASN A 66 -13.33 6.87 8.71
C ASN A 66 -13.16 7.24 7.23
N LYS A 67 -11.92 7.55 6.83
CA LYS A 67 -11.55 7.92 5.45
C LYS A 67 -10.96 6.77 4.65
N GLY A 68 -10.53 5.70 5.32
CA GLY A 68 -9.91 4.53 4.70
C GLY A 68 -8.39 4.63 4.56
N ALA A 69 -7.77 3.47 4.27
CA ALA A 69 -6.31 3.30 4.29
C ALA A 69 -5.56 4.25 3.34
N GLY A 70 -6.10 4.52 2.15
CA GLY A 70 -5.49 5.45 1.18
C GLY A 70 -5.32 6.87 1.75
N TRP A 71 -6.34 7.42 2.39
CA TRP A 71 -6.26 8.70 3.10
C TRP A 71 -5.37 8.63 4.34
N GLY A 72 -5.44 7.52 5.08
CA GLY A 72 -4.57 7.29 6.23
C GLY A 72 -3.10 7.36 5.85
N ARG A 73 -2.69 6.63 4.81
CA ARG A 73 -1.31 6.66 4.30
C ARG A 73 -0.92 8.06 3.81
N ARG A 74 -1.77 8.73 3.04
CA ARG A 74 -1.53 10.09 2.55
C ARG A 74 -1.26 11.06 3.70
N ASN A 75 -2.17 11.13 4.67
CA ASN A 75 -2.06 12.08 5.77
C ASN A 75 -0.88 11.73 6.70
N GLY A 76 -0.57 10.43 6.88
CA GLY A 76 0.61 10.00 7.62
C GLY A 76 1.90 10.47 6.97
N ILE A 77 2.03 10.37 5.64
CA ILE A 77 3.19 10.84 4.88
C ILE A 77 3.31 12.37 4.95
N GLU A 78 2.21 13.10 4.82
CA GLU A 78 2.19 14.56 4.95
C GLU A 78 2.64 15.02 6.35
N ALA A 79 2.22 14.29 7.40
CA ALA A 79 2.59 14.55 8.78
C ALA A 79 4.00 14.11 9.16
N SER A 80 4.67 13.32 8.36
CA SER A 80 6.00 12.77 8.61
C SER A 80 7.12 13.74 8.24
N SER A 81 8.35 13.44 8.69
CA SER A 81 9.53 14.29 8.48
C SER A 81 10.79 13.53 8.05
N GLY A 82 10.70 12.21 7.84
CA GLY A 82 11.82 11.38 7.42
C GLY A 82 12.23 11.60 5.98
N ASP A 83 13.43 11.14 5.63
CA ASP A 83 13.94 11.14 4.26
C ASP A 83 13.19 10.11 3.40
N TYR A 84 12.88 8.98 4.02
CA TYR A 84 12.08 7.89 3.46
C TYR A 84 10.92 7.56 4.39
N PHE A 85 9.89 6.92 3.82
CA PHE A 85 8.79 6.35 4.60
C PHE A 85 8.53 4.90 4.22
N ILE A 86 7.91 4.17 5.12
CA ILE A 86 7.28 2.86 4.91
C ILE A 86 5.87 2.90 5.49
N THR A 87 4.92 2.21 4.87
CA THR A 87 3.57 2.03 5.42
C THR A 87 3.44 0.64 6.04
N VAL A 88 2.78 0.57 7.18
CA VAL A 88 2.46 -0.67 7.91
C VAL A 88 0.98 -0.64 8.27
N ASP A 89 0.26 -1.71 7.98
CA ASP A 89 -1.13 -1.80 8.39
C ASP A 89 -1.22 -2.19 9.88
N GLY A 90 -2.21 -1.69 10.59
CA GLY A 90 -2.29 -1.80 12.06
C GLY A 90 -2.48 -3.21 12.60
N ASP A 91 -2.72 -4.20 11.74
CA ASP A 91 -2.81 -5.62 12.06
C ASP A 91 -1.59 -6.45 11.60
N ASP A 92 -0.62 -5.80 10.91
CA ASP A 92 0.62 -6.40 10.43
C ASP A 92 1.78 -6.19 11.40
N TRP A 93 2.96 -6.76 11.11
CA TRP A 93 4.17 -6.54 11.90
C TRP A 93 5.45 -6.73 11.08
N LEU A 94 6.58 -6.26 11.62
CA LEU A 94 7.90 -6.36 10.99
C LEU A 94 8.84 -7.22 11.82
N ASP A 95 9.77 -7.92 11.15
CA ASP A 95 10.95 -8.48 11.81
C ASP A 95 11.92 -7.35 12.21
N GLU A 96 12.71 -7.57 13.28
CA GLU A 96 13.50 -6.53 13.93
C GLU A 96 14.57 -5.90 13.04
N ASP A 97 15.10 -6.61 12.05
CA ASP A 97 16.17 -6.16 11.13
C ASP A 97 15.65 -5.68 9.77
N PHE A 98 14.32 -5.68 9.58
CA PHE A 98 13.74 -5.41 8.25
C PHE A 98 14.06 -4.00 7.76
N ILE A 99 13.82 -2.97 8.57
CA ILE A 99 14.13 -1.58 8.19
C ILE A 99 15.63 -1.39 7.93
N GLU A 100 16.50 -1.98 8.76
CA GLU A 100 17.95 -1.89 8.57
C GLU A 100 18.40 -2.48 7.23
N SER A 101 17.83 -3.62 6.83
CA SER A 101 18.14 -4.27 5.56
C SER A 101 17.76 -3.38 4.35
N LEU A 102 16.59 -2.73 4.41
CA LEU A 102 16.13 -1.80 3.37
C LEU A 102 16.99 -0.53 3.31
N VAL A 103 17.32 0.04 4.47
CA VAL A 103 18.16 1.24 4.59
C VAL A 103 19.55 0.98 4.03
N ARG A 104 20.21 -0.11 4.43
CA ARG A 104 21.53 -0.49 3.91
C ARG A 104 21.51 -0.58 2.39
N LYS A 105 20.49 -1.20 1.80
CA LYS A 105 20.37 -1.29 0.34
C LYS A 105 20.16 0.07 -0.31
N ALA A 106 19.37 0.96 0.30
CA ALA A 106 19.18 2.32 -0.19
C ALA A 106 20.50 3.11 -0.18
N GLU A 107 21.31 3.00 0.87
CA GLU A 107 22.61 3.66 1.00
C GLU A 107 23.64 3.11 0.01
N GLU A 108 23.68 1.80 -0.20
CA GLU A 108 24.58 1.14 -1.16
C GLU A 108 24.28 1.50 -2.61
N THR A 109 23.02 1.64 -2.97
CA THR A 109 22.59 1.79 -4.38
C THR A 109 22.16 3.18 -4.77
N GLY A 110 21.84 4.03 -3.80
CA GLY A 110 21.19 5.32 -4.01
C GLY A 110 19.75 5.18 -4.52
N ALA A 111 19.09 4.05 -4.28
CA ALA A 111 17.74 3.80 -4.76
C ALA A 111 16.69 4.66 -4.05
N ASP A 112 15.74 5.19 -4.80
CA ASP A 112 14.62 6.00 -4.29
C ASP A 112 13.52 5.12 -3.68
N VAL A 113 13.46 3.85 -4.09
CA VAL A 113 12.55 2.83 -3.54
C VAL A 113 13.33 1.55 -3.30
N VAL A 114 13.20 0.95 -2.11
CA VAL A 114 13.76 -0.35 -1.81
C VAL A 114 12.66 -1.26 -1.25
N SER A 115 12.43 -2.39 -1.89
CA SER A 115 11.41 -3.38 -1.52
C SER A 115 12.04 -4.63 -0.91
N GLY A 116 11.48 -5.10 0.19
CA GLY A 116 11.75 -6.40 0.77
C GLY A 116 10.66 -7.43 0.46
N GLY A 117 10.81 -8.62 0.97
CA GLY A 117 9.80 -9.67 0.87
C GLY A 117 8.66 -9.50 1.90
N ILE A 118 7.57 -10.20 1.63
CA ILE A 118 6.37 -10.23 2.46
C ILE A 118 5.96 -11.69 2.73
N THR A 119 5.62 -12.00 3.98
CA THR A 119 5.01 -13.27 4.37
C THR A 119 3.54 -13.05 4.69
N CYS A 120 2.66 -13.85 4.09
CA CYS A 120 1.26 -13.88 4.46
C CYS A 120 1.00 -15.00 5.48
N ASN A 121 0.55 -14.62 6.68
CA ASN A 121 0.29 -15.55 7.76
C ASN A 121 -1.19 -15.90 7.81
N LYS A 122 -1.55 -17.11 7.39
CA LYS A 122 -2.91 -17.67 7.38
C LYS A 122 -3.09 -18.69 8.51
N GLU A 123 -4.34 -18.86 8.98
CA GLU A 123 -4.70 -20.07 9.71
C GLU A 123 -4.52 -21.29 8.78
N GLY A 124 -3.56 -22.16 9.12
CA GLY A 124 -3.23 -23.37 8.35
C GLY A 124 -2.05 -23.27 7.40
N GLY A 125 -1.30 -22.19 7.41
CA GLY A 125 -0.07 -22.07 6.61
C GLY A 125 0.36 -20.62 6.35
N TYR A 126 1.47 -20.49 5.66
CA TYR A 126 1.96 -19.20 5.18
C TYR A 126 2.37 -19.32 3.71
N TRP A 127 2.36 -18.19 3.01
CA TRP A 127 3.04 -18.06 1.73
C TRP A 127 3.97 -16.84 1.78
N GLU A 128 5.02 -16.88 1.00
CA GLU A 128 5.99 -15.80 0.88
C GLU A 128 5.94 -15.22 -0.54
N ALA A 129 6.02 -13.90 -0.61
CA ALA A 129 6.28 -13.18 -1.84
C ALA A 129 7.62 -12.47 -1.69
N THR A 130 8.64 -13.00 -2.34
CA THR A 130 9.98 -12.40 -2.37
C THR A 130 10.27 -11.86 -3.76
N CYS A 131 11.06 -10.80 -3.81
CA CYS A 131 11.70 -10.41 -5.06
C CYS A 131 12.85 -11.39 -5.37
N TYR A 132 13.05 -11.68 -6.65
CA TYR A 132 14.15 -12.54 -7.09
C TYR A 132 15.51 -11.85 -6.89
N GLY A 133 16.09 -12.07 -5.71
CA GLY A 133 17.46 -11.66 -5.36
C GLY A 133 17.66 -10.14 -5.18
N ASP A 134 18.90 -9.78 -4.93
CA ASP A 134 19.35 -8.40 -4.78
C ASP A 134 19.49 -7.75 -6.16
N VAL A 135 18.44 -7.10 -6.63
CA VAL A 135 18.38 -6.48 -7.96
C VAL A 135 18.22 -4.97 -7.83
N VAL A 136 18.83 -4.25 -8.77
CA VAL A 136 18.64 -2.80 -8.94
C VAL A 136 18.08 -2.57 -10.33
N CYS A 137 17.00 -1.80 -10.43
CA CYS A 137 16.31 -1.46 -11.67
C CYS A 137 16.31 0.05 -11.90
N ASP A 138 16.49 0.46 -13.15
CA ASP A 138 16.27 1.81 -13.64
C ASP A 138 15.39 1.80 -14.90
N GLY A 139 15.19 2.95 -15.55
CA GLY A 139 14.35 3.03 -16.74
C GLY A 139 12.95 2.47 -16.52
N GLU A 140 12.40 1.79 -17.52
CA GLU A 140 11.08 1.18 -17.48
C GLU A 140 11.04 -0.12 -16.66
N ASP A 141 12.16 -0.79 -16.49
CA ASP A 141 12.26 -2.05 -15.73
C ASP A 141 11.79 -1.91 -14.29
N LYS A 142 11.87 -0.68 -13.72
CA LYS A 142 11.31 -0.37 -12.40
C LYS A 142 9.83 -0.75 -12.28
N VAL A 143 9.05 -0.47 -13.32
CA VAL A 143 7.61 -0.77 -13.36
C VAL A 143 7.35 -2.18 -13.85
N LEU A 144 8.02 -2.60 -14.93
CA LEU A 144 7.80 -3.90 -15.56
C LEU A 144 8.10 -5.07 -14.61
N LYS A 145 9.20 -4.97 -13.85
CA LYS A 145 9.59 -6.00 -12.89
C LYS A 145 8.61 -6.08 -11.71
N PHE A 146 8.24 -4.96 -11.10
CA PHE A 146 7.24 -4.93 -10.02
C PHE A 146 5.91 -5.54 -10.45
N TRP A 147 5.48 -5.21 -11.67
CA TRP A 147 4.27 -5.78 -12.23
C TRP A 147 4.36 -7.28 -12.43
N GLY A 148 5.47 -7.75 -13.01
CA GLY A 148 5.72 -9.17 -13.27
C GLY A 148 5.74 -10.02 -12.00
N GLU A 149 6.31 -9.49 -10.92
CA GLU A 149 6.39 -10.15 -9.62
C GLU A 149 5.13 -10.00 -8.76
N LYS A 150 4.13 -9.24 -9.23
CA LYS A 150 2.87 -8.97 -8.52
C LYS A 150 3.04 -8.32 -7.14
N ILE A 151 4.16 -7.63 -6.90
CA ILE A 151 4.48 -6.95 -5.63
C ILE A 151 4.05 -5.49 -5.69
N VAL A 152 2.77 -5.27 -5.95
CA VAL A 152 2.18 -3.92 -6.13
C VAL A 152 1.52 -3.38 -4.86
N PHE A 153 2.04 -3.77 -3.69
CA PHE A 153 1.58 -3.27 -2.38
C PHE A 153 2.32 -1.99 -2.00
N MET A 154 1.70 -1.15 -1.16
CA MET A 154 2.34 0.04 -0.60
C MET A 154 3.29 -0.26 0.56
N ASN A 155 3.00 -1.30 1.31
CA ASN A 155 3.81 -1.82 2.42
C ASN A 155 5.05 -2.59 1.91
N ASN A 156 5.84 -3.17 2.82
CA ASN A 156 7.07 -3.92 2.56
C ASN A 156 8.21 -3.16 1.85
N LYS A 157 8.17 -1.84 1.77
CA LYS A 157 9.21 -1.05 1.09
C LYS A 157 9.42 0.32 1.71
N ILE A 158 10.67 0.79 1.70
CA ILE A 158 10.95 2.21 1.95
C ILE A 158 10.91 2.98 0.64
N ILE A 159 10.33 4.16 0.69
CA ILE A 159 10.13 5.05 -0.46
C ILE A 159 10.63 6.45 -0.07
N LYS A 160 11.41 7.11 -0.92
CA LYS A 160 11.76 8.52 -0.71
C LYS A 160 10.50 9.35 -0.47
N ARG A 161 10.48 10.09 0.63
CA ARG A 161 9.29 10.84 1.05
C ARG A 161 8.83 11.84 -0.01
N GLU A 162 9.75 12.51 -0.71
CA GLU A 162 9.41 13.45 -1.78
C GLU A 162 8.57 12.82 -2.91
N LEU A 163 8.80 11.55 -3.25
CA LEU A 163 7.98 10.82 -4.22
C LEU A 163 6.56 10.59 -3.70
N GLY A 164 6.43 10.21 -2.42
CA GLY A 164 5.13 10.04 -1.79
C GLY A 164 4.32 11.34 -1.72
N ILE A 165 4.97 12.50 -1.54
CA ILE A 165 4.29 13.80 -1.55
C ILE A 165 3.90 14.22 -2.98
N LYS A 166 4.76 13.96 -3.96
CA LYS A 166 4.58 14.40 -5.35
C LYS A 166 3.48 13.66 -6.09
N VAL A 167 3.35 12.35 -5.84
CA VAL A 167 2.40 11.49 -6.56
C VAL A 167 1.01 11.58 -5.94
N PRO A 168 -0.07 11.75 -6.74
CA PRO A 168 -1.43 11.64 -6.24
C PRO A 168 -1.70 10.26 -5.66
N TYR A 169 -2.22 10.20 -4.44
CA TYR A 169 -2.66 8.95 -3.82
C TYR A 169 -4.05 8.56 -4.29
N CYS A 170 -4.23 7.27 -4.56
CA CYS A 170 -5.56 6.71 -4.71
C CYS A 170 -6.23 6.64 -3.33
N THR A 171 -7.30 7.38 -3.18
CA THR A 171 -8.05 7.47 -1.91
C THR A 171 -9.31 6.61 -1.91
N ARG A 172 -9.46 5.70 -2.86
CA ARG A 172 -10.54 4.71 -2.86
C ARG A 172 -10.35 3.76 -1.68
N ARG A 173 -11.48 3.24 -1.21
CA ARG A 173 -11.49 2.34 -0.03
C ARG A 173 -11.06 0.90 -0.35
N PHE A 174 -10.73 0.59 -1.60
CA PHE A 174 -10.37 -0.76 -2.02
C PHE A 174 -9.47 -0.72 -3.27
N ILE A 175 -8.43 -1.56 -3.30
CA ILE A 175 -7.41 -1.64 -4.38
C ILE A 175 -6.76 -0.27 -4.66
N GLU A 176 -6.41 0.46 -3.61
CA GLU A 176 -5.77 1.78 -3.67
C GLU A 176 -4.24 1.70 -3.87
N ASP A 177 -3.63 0.56 -3.58
CA ASP A 177 -2.17 0.38 -3.61
C ASP A 177 -1.60 0.48 -5.02
N THR A 178 -2.10 -0.33 -5.94
CA THR A 178 -1.55 -0.42 -7.31
C THR A 178 -1.58 0.92 -8.05
N PRO A 179 -2.68 1.70 -8.08
CA PRO A 179 -2.72 2.99 -8.75
C PRO A 179 -1.88 4.07 -8.04
N THR A 180 -1.43 3.82 -6.81
CA THR A 180 -0.52 4.69 -6.07
C THR A 180 0.94 4.31 -6.29
N ILE A 181 1.29 3.02 -6.11
CA ILE A 181 2.69 2.59 -6.16
C ILE A 181 3.29 2.63 -7.58
N ILE A 182 2.52 2.31 -8.62
CA ILE A 182 3.02 2.32 -9.99
C ILE A 182 3.49 3.71 -10.43
N PRO A 183 2.74 4.82 -10.23
CA PRO A 183 3.24 6.17 -10.45
C PRO A 183 4.49 6.54 -9.62
N ILE A 184 4.58 6.08 -8.38
CA ILE A 184 5.78 6.28 -7.54
C ILE A 184 7.00 5.61 -8.18
N LEU A 185 6.88 4.34 -8.57
CA LEU A 185 7.96 3.60 -9.24
C LEU A 185 8.37 4.25 -10.56
N TRP A 186 7.41 4.74 -11.32
CA TRP A 186 7.69 5.47 -12.57
C TRP A 186 8.54 6.71 -12.32
N HIS A 187 8.22 7.51 -11.32
CA HIS A 187 8.94 8.73 -10.99
C HIS A 187 10.25 8.52 -10.21
N ALA A 188 10.48 7.35 -9.64
CA ALA A 188 11.74 7.01 -9.01
C ALA A 188 12.87 6.98 -10.05
N ASN A 189 14.08 7.42 -9.69
CA ASN A 189 15.25 7.26 -10.57
C ASN A 189 15.73 5.82 -10.57
N LYS A 190 15.74 5.19 -9.39
CA LYS A 190 16.24 3.83 -9.19
C LYS A 190 15.40 3.10 -8.16
N VAL A 191 15.13 1.82 -8.41
CA VAL A 191 14.42 0.91 -7.52
C VAL A 191 15.31 -0.29 -7.22
N ALA A 192 15.41 -0.69 -5.96
CA ALA A 192 16.17 -1.83 -5.53
C ALA A 192 15.32 -2.84 -4.76
N TYR A 193 15.82 -4.05 -4.66
CA TYR A 193 15.20 -5.15 -3.93
C TYR A 193 16.19 -5.78 -2.98
N VAL A 194 15.68 -6.29 -1.85
CA VAL A 194 16.42 -7.17 -0.94
C VAL A 194 15.68 -8.49 -0.79
N SER A 195 16.43 -9.57 -0.61
CA SER A 195 15.85 -10.90 -0.38
C SER A 195 15.30 -11.10 1.04
N ASN A 196 15.48 -10.11 1.95
CA ASN A 196 14.94 -10.19 3.30
C ASN A 196 13.40 -10.17 3.28
N VAL A 197 12.78 -11.21 3.88
CA VAL A 197 11.33 -11.39 4.02
C VAL A 197 10.95 -11.03 5.45
N GLY A 198 10.83 -9.74 5.73
CA GLY A 198 10.61 -9.25 7.10
C GLY A 198 9.31 -8.46 7.30
N TYR A 199 8.44 -8.36 6.28
CA TYR A 199 7.10 -7.84 6.45
C TYR A 199 6.10 -9.00 6.61
N HIS A 200 5.33 -9.00 7.68
CA HIS A 200 4.34 -10.03 7.97
C HIS A 200 2.93 -9.49 7.79
N TYR A 201 2.29 -9.91 6.70
CA TYR A 201 0.89 -9.65 6.44
C TYR A 201 0.01 -10.63 7.22
N ARG A 202 -0.96 -10.12 7.97
CA ARG A 202 -1.97 -10.93 8.64
C ARG A 202 -3.15 -11.18 7.72
N ASP A 203 -3.39 -12.44 7.36
CA ASP A 203 -4.63 -12.84 6.70
C ASP A 203 -5.76 -12.90 7.75
N ASN A 204 -6.63 -11.91 7.71
CA ASN A 204 -7.75 -11.77 8.62
C ASN A 204 -9.06 -12.03 7.85
N ALA A 205 -9.90 -12.94 8.33
CA ALA A 205 -11.20 -13.26 7.73
C ALA A 205 -12.12 -12.01 7.60
N ASN A 206 -11.90 -11.00 8.43
CA ASN A 206 -12.61 -9.72 8.40
C ASN A 206 -11.94 -8.66 7.50
N SER A 207 -10.85 -9.00 6.80
CA SER A 207 -10.17 -8.06 5.91
C SER A 207 -11.09 -7.61 4.78
N LEU A 208 -10.89 -6.38 4.29
CA LEU A 208 -11.64 -5.83 3.17
C LEU A 208 -11.55 -6.72 1.92
N THR A 209 -10.46 -7.44 1.76
CA THR A 209 -10.19 -8.35 0.64
C THR A 209 -11.13 -9.56 0.67
N HIS A 210 -11.38 -10.14 1.85
CA HIS A 210 -12.29 -11.28 2.01
C HIS A 210 -13.77 -10.90 1.93
N GLN A 211 -14.12 -9.64 2.21
CA GLN A 211 -15.50 -9.13 2.13
C GLN A 211 -15.93 -8.72 0.72
N ALA A 212 -15.02 -8.72 -0.24
CA ALA A 212 -15.33 -8.29 -1.61
C ALA A 212 -15.98 -9.43 -2.41
N ASN A 213 -17.19 -9.19 -2.90
CA ASN A 213 -17.78 -10.06 -3.91
C ASN A 213 -17.15 -9.81 -5.31
N ALA A 214 -17.46 -10.70 -6.27
CA ALA A 214 -16.88 -10.63 -7.61
C ALA A 214 -17.16 -9.29 -8.32
N PHE A 215 -18.35 -8.70 -8.13
CA PHE A 215 -18.70 -7.42 -8.74
C PHE A 215 -17.84 -6.29 -8.15
N LYS A 216 -17.77 -6.15 -6.82
CA LYS A 216 -16.95 -5.15 -6.15
C LYS A 216 -15.49 -5.27 -6.57
N TYR A 217 -14.95 -6.49 -6.56
CA TYR A 217 -13.57 -6.74 -6.92
C TYR A 217 -13.27 -6.34 -8.37
N ALA A 218 -14.15 -6.70 -9.31
CA ALA A 218 -13.99 -6.35 -10.71
C ALA A 218 -14.12 -4.85 -10.97
N LEU A 219 -15.07 -4.17 -10.32
CA LEU A 219 -15.26 -2.73 -10.42
C LEU A 219 -13.98 -1.97 -10.03
N TYR A 220 -13.42 -2.25 -8.85
CA TYR A 220 -12.26 -1.53 -8.37
C TYR A 220 -10.97 -1.88 -9.13
N ARG A 221 -10.81 -3.12 -9.58
CA ARG A 221 -9.71 -3.46 -10.50
C ARG A 221 -9.85 -2.79 -11.86
N GLY A 222 -11.07 -2.63 -12.35
CA GLY A 222 -11.35 -1.87 -13.56
C GLY A 222 -10.97 -0.39 -13.40
N LEU A 223 -11.36 0.25 -12.30
CA LEU A 223 -10.97 1.62 -11.97
C LEU A 223 -9.46 1.77 -11.85
N CYS A 224 -8.79 0.84 -11.18
CA CYS A 224 -7.33 0.81 -11.11
C CYS A 224 -6.69 0.75 -12.52
N SER A 225 -7.20 -0.10 -13.40
CA SER A 225 -6.70 -0.18 -14.79
C SER A 225 -6.88 1.13 -15.54
N LEU A 226 -8.04 1.80 -15.38
CA LEU A 226 -8.30 3.11 -16.00
C LEU A 226 -7.34 4.20 -15.46
N ASP A 227 -7.08 4.23 -14.16
CA ASP A 227 -6.13 5.18 -13.58
C ASP A 227 -4.74 5.03 -14.16
N LEU A 228 -4.27 3.79 -14.33
CA LEU A 228 -2.97 3.50 -14.91
C LEU A 228 -2.92 3.82 -16.42
N ILE A 229 -4.01 3.56 -17.15
CA ILE A 229 -4.13 3.98 -18.55
C ILE A 229 -4.03 5.50 -18.66
N ASP A 230 -4.77 6.25 -17.85
CA ASP A 230 -4.73 7.71 -17.84
C ASP A 230 -3.36 8.24 -17.45
N PHE A 231 -2.72 7.60 -16.47
CA PHE A 231 -1.38 7.95 -16.04
C PHE A 231 -0.36 7.77 -17.18
N PHE A 232 -0.32 6.60 -17.82
CA PHE A 232 0.66 6.33 -18.88
C PHE A 232 0.33 7.07 -20.19
N ASN A 233 -0.93 7.34 -20.49
CA ASN A 233 -1.29 8.21 -21.61
C ASN A 233 -0.69 9.63 -21.50
N LYS A 234 -0.50 10.11 -20.26
CA LYS A 234 0.09 11.44 -20.00
C LYS A 234 1.61 11.41 -19.88
N ASN A 235 2.21 10.27 -19.51
CA ASN A 235 3.64 10.16 -19.21
C ASN A 235 4.41 9.41 -20.31
N ASP A 236 4.01 8.18 -20.63
CA ASP A 236 4.60 7.37 -21.69
C ASP A 236 3.64 6.26 -22.15
N LYS A 237 3.04 6.44 -23.32
CA LYS A 237 2.08 5.46 -23.87
C LYS A 237 2.72 4.13 -24.24
N SER A 238 4.03 4.07 -24.50
CA SER A 238 4.69 2.83 -24.92
C SER A 238 4.67 1.76 -23.85
N ILE A 239 4.59 2.15 -22.59
CA ILE A 239 4.42 1.23 -21.46
C ILE A 239 3.12 0.44 -21.51
N LEU A 240 2.05 1.02 -22.04
CA LEU A 240 0.75 0.34 -22.17
C LEU A 240 0.80 -0.88 -23.11
N GLU A 241 1.75 -0.91 -24.04
CA GLU A 241 1.96 -2.07 -24.92
C GLU A 241 2.69 -3.22 -24.21
N LYS A 242 3.49 -2.88 -23.18
CA LYS A 242 4.32 -3.83 -22.42
C LYS A 242 3.60 -4.37 -21.19
N LEU A 243 2.65 -3.63 -20.64
CA LEU A 243 1.86 -4.02 -19.47
C LEU A 243 0.48 -4.56 -19.88
N PRO A 244 -0.03 -5.61 -19.23
CA PRO A 244 -1.32 -6.23 -19.59
C PRO A 244 -2.52 -5.41 -19.08
N ILE A 245 -2.41 -4.08 -18.91
CA ILE A 245 -3.43 -3.23 -18.29
C ILE A 245 -4.72 -3.23 -19.09
N GLN A 246 -4.63 -3.14 -20.42
CA GLN A 246 -5.81 -3.14 -21.30
C GLN A 246 -6.53 -4.50 -21.28
N SER A 247 -5.79 -5.59 -21.29
CA SER A 247 -6.38 -6.94 -21.19
C SER A 247 -7.00 -7.18 -19.82
N MET A 248 -6.39 -6.67 -18.75
CA MET A 248 -6.97 -6.69 -17.41
C MET A 248 -8.27 -5.91 -17.33
N LEU A 249 -8.34 -4.70 -17.90
CA LEU A 249 -9.57 -3.93 -17.98
C LEU A 249 -10.67 -4.70 -18.72
N GLN A 250 -10.35 -5.30 -19.86
CA GLN A 250 -11.31 -6.11 -20.62
C GLN A 250 -11.81 -7.32 -19.82
N GLN A 251 -10.92 -7.97 -19.07
CA GLN A 251 -11.30 -9.07 -18.19
C GLN A 251 -12.30 -8.60 -17.11
N GLN A 252 -12.04 -7.44 -16.47
CA GLN A 252 -12.95 -6.90 -15.45
C GLN A 252 -14.31 -6.55 -16.02
N LEU A 253 -14.36 -5.95 -17.21
CA LEU A 253 -15.61 -5.68 -17.93
C LEU A 253 -16.43 -6.95 -18.18
N ASN A 254 -15.77 -8.04 -18.56
CA ASN A 254 -16.43 -9.33 -18.78
C ASN A 254 -17.01 -9.89 -17.47
N ILE A 255 -16.27 -9.81 -16.36
CA ILE A 255 -16.72 -10.25 -15.03
C ILE A 255 -17.94 -9.42 -14.60
N ILE A 256 -17.88 -8.09 -14.72
CA ILE A 256 -18.99 -7.18 -14.39
C ILE A 256 -20.25 -7.54 -15.17
N LYS A 257 -20.14 -7.79 -16.48
CA LYS A 257 -21.27 -8.23 -17.33
C LYS A 257 -21.89 -9.55 -16.87
N GLN A 258 -21.08 -10.47 -16.37
CA GLN A 258 -21.51 -11.79 -15.90
C GLN A 258 -22.16 -11.72 -14.50
N CYS A 259 -21.67 -10.84 -13.62
CA CYS A 259 -22.15 -10.72 -12.23
C CYS A 259 -23.62 -10.30 -12.13
N LYS A 260 -24.16 -9.56 -13.11
CA LYS A 260 -25.54 -9.01 -13.08
C LYS A 260 -25.90 -8.45 -11.70
N PRO A 261 -25.17 -7.42 -11.20
CA PRO A 261 -25.35 -6.92 -9.85
C PRO A 261 -26.81 -6.49 -9.61
N SER A 262 -27.31 -6.71 -8.42
CA SER A 262 -28.63 -6.24 -7.99
C SER A 262 -28.66 -4.70 -7.90
N VAL A 263 -29.85 -4.11 -7.90
CA VAL A 263 -30.01 -2.66 -7.69
C VAL A 263 -29.41 -2.22 -6.35
N GLU A 264 -29.54 -3.04 -5.32
CA GLU A 264 -28.98 -2.78 -4.00
C GLU A 264 -27.44 -2.74 -4.05
N GLU A 265 -26.81 -3.71 -4.73
CA GLU A 265 -25.36 -3.73 -4.93
C GLU A 265 -24.88 -2.53 -5.74
N LEU A 266 -25.58 -2.16 -6.80
CA LEU A 266 -25.27 -0.95 -7.59
C LEU A 266 -25.38 0.30 -6.74
N ASN A 267 -26.42 0.44 -5.93
CA ASN A 267 -26.60 1.60 -5.05
C ASN A 267 -25.50 1.72 -3.98
N LYS A 268 -25.02 0.60 -3.47
CA LYS A 268 -23.91 0.56 -2.48
C LYS A 268 -22.60 1.15 -3.04
N TYR A 269 -22.38 1.04 -4.35
CA TYR A 269 -21.15 1.50 -5.03
C TYR A 269 -21.46 2.49 -6.15
N ILE A 270 -22.56 3.23 -6.05
CA ILE A 270 -23.12 4.00 -7.17
C ILE A 270 -22.15 5.08 -7.68
N SER A 271 -21.45 5.76 -6.79
CA SER A 271 -20.47 6.79 -7.19
C SER A 271 -19.31 6.19 -8.01
N ASP A 272 -18.75 5.09 -7.53
CA ASP A 272 -17.63 4.39 -8.18
C ASP A 272 -18.10 3.75 -9.50
N TRP A 273 -19.32 3.21 -9.51
CA TRP A 273 -19.91 2.67 -10.73
C TRP A 273 -20.17 3.75 -11.79
N LEU A 274 -20.65 4.91 -11.39
CA LEU A 274 -20.85 6.05 -12.30
C LEU A 274 -19.53 6.59 -12.83
N GLU A 275 -18.50 6.68 -11.99
CA GLU A 275 -17.14 7.04 -12.42
C GLU A 275 -16.62 6.06 -13.47
N PHE A 276 -16.68 4.76 -13.16
CA PHE A 276 -16.24 3.70 -14.05
C PHE A 276 -16.97 3.73 -15.39
N SER A 277 -18.31 3.81 -15.35
CA SER A 277 -19.16 3.82 -16.55
C SER A 277 -18.89 5.02 -17.46
N LYS A 278 -18.69 6.21 -16.88
CA LYS A 278 -18.35 7.42 -17.64
C LYS A 278 -17.00 7.28 -18.35
N ARG A 279 -15.99 6.73 -17.67
CA ARG A 279 -14.63 6.57 -18.24
C ARG A 279 -14.54 5.49 -19.32
N ILE A 280 -15.43 4.49 -19.31
CA ILE A 280 -15.50 3.44 -20.35
C ILE A 280 -16.23 3.92 -21.60
N LEU A 281 -17.19 4.84 -21.45
CA LEU A 281 -17.99 5.34 -22.58
C LEU A 281 -17.29 6.49 -23.35
N LEU A 282 -16.22 7.04 -22.83
CA LEU A 282 -15.37 8.04 -23.49
C LEU A 282 -14.21 7.37 -24.25
#